data_aa571d2ad3a26e59fd1030d6a6a5df1b
#
_entry.id   aa571d2ad3a26e59fd1030d6a6a5df1b
#
_cell.length_a   1.000
_cell.length_b   1.000
_cell.length_c   1.000
_cell.angle_alpha   90.00
_cell.angle_beta   90.00
_cell.angle_gamma   90.00
#
_symmetry.space_group_name_H-M   'P 1'
#
loop_
_entity.id
_entity.type
_entity.pdbx_description
1 polymer ?
#
loop_
_entity_poly.entity_id
_entity_poly.type
_entity_poly.pdbx_seq_one_letter_code
_entity_poly.pdbx_strand_id
1 'polypeptide(L)'
;MRCDCGEQLADALGRIESEGLGVLLYLAQEGRGIGLLNKLRAYKLQEEGLDTVDANLKLGLPADLRDYGIGAQILVDLGLSSIRLLTNNPKKIVGLEGYGLSVTDQIPIEHPPGAHNRPYLRAKKERLGHLLHHQGLALDEEMIHEERMGDRARAAAEAEADLYGQGPAPRRSGE
;
A
#
# COMPACT_ATOMS: atom_id res chain seq x y z
N MET A 1 4.79 6.48 9.42
CA MET A 1 4.68 5.09 8.92
C MET A 1 4.53 5.12 7.40
N ARG A 2 4.85 4.02 6.69
CA ARG A 2 4.75 3.96 5.21
C ARG A 2 3.33 3.78 4.67
N CYS A 3 2.33 3.47 5.49
CA CYS A 3 0.92 3.34 5.08
C CYS A 3 0.00 4.12 6.02
N ASP A 4 -1.22 4.34 5.57
CA ASP A 4 -2.32 5.01 6.26
C ASP A 4 -3.30 4.05 6.97
N CYS A 5 -2.93 2.77 7.11
CA CYS A 5 -3.86 1.73 7.59
C CYS A 5 -4.31 1.95 9.05
N GLY A 6 -3.41 2.44 9.91
CA GLY A 6 -3.75 2.72 11.32
C GLY A 6 -4.72 3.89 11.47
N GLU A 7 -4.51 4.95 10.68
CA GLU A 7 -5.38 6.13 10.67
C GLU A 7 -6.77 5.77 10.14
N GLN A 8 -6.85 4.97 9.05
CA GLN A 8 -8.12 4.46 8.52
C GLN A 8 -8.88 3.59 9.54
N LEU A 9 -8.17 2.74 10.30
CA LEU A 9 -8.79 1.92 11.34
C LEU A 9 -9.39 2.78 12.46
N ALA A 10 -8.64 3.76 12.95
CA ALA A 10 -9.08 4.66 14.00
C ALA A 10 -10.28 5.52 13.56
N ASP A 11 -10.22 6.08 12.34
CA ASP A 11 -11.30 6.87 11.76
C ASP A 11 -12.56 6.01 11.54
N ALA A 12 -12.43 4.80 11.02
CA ALA A 12 -13.56 3.90 10.83
C ALA A 12 -14.28 3.58 12.16
N LEU A 13 -13.52 3.29 13.22
CA LEU A 13 -14.09 3.04 14.55
C LEU A 13 -14.83 4.28 15.09
N GLY A 14 -14.22 5.47 14.98
CA GLY A 14 -14.85 6.72 15.42
C GLY A 14 -16.14 7.05 14.67
N ARG A 15 -16.17 6.79 13.34
CA ARG A 15 -17.39 6.99 12.53
C ARG A 15 -18.49 6.01 12.90
N ILE A 16 -18.16 4.72 13.11
CA ILE A 16 -19.11 3.70 13.55
C ILE A 16 -19.69 4.06 14.92
N GLU A 17 -18.86 4.50 15.85
CA GLU A 17 -19.31 4.95 17.18
C GLU A 17 -20.25 6.16 17.07
N SER A 18 -19.92 7.13 16.24
CA SER A 18 -20.75 8.33 16.02
C SER A 18 -22.10 8.03 15.37
N GLU A 19 -22.16 7.05 14.47
CA GLU A 19 -23.40 6.56 13.85
C GLU A 19 -24.26 5.72 14.82
N GLY A 20 -23.65 5.17 15.87
CA GLY A 20 -24.29 4.31 16.85
C GLY A 20 -24.58 2.88 16.37
N LEU A 21 -24.34 2.57 15.10
CA LEU A 21 -24.49 1.25 14.49
C LEU A 21 -23.49 1.04 13.36
N GLY A 22 -22.80 -0.09 13.37
CA GLY A 22 -21.90 -0.46 12.29
C GLY A 22 -21.08 -1.71 12.63
N VAL A 23 -20.35 -2.22 11.64
CA VAL A 23 -19.48 -3.39 11.77
C VAL A 23 -18.10 -3.06 11.28
N LEU A 24 -17.11 -3.31 12.11
CA LEU A 24 -15.72 -3.35 11.69
C LEU A 24 -15.27 -4.81 11.55
N LEU A 25 -14.99 -5.23 10.32
CA LEU A 25 -14.46 -6.55 10.04
C LEU A 25 -12.96 -6.45 9.71
N TYR A 26 -12.12 -6.98 10.61
CA TYR A 26 -10.68 -6.99 10.44
C TYR A 26 -10.20 -8.33 9.90
N LEU A 27 -9.79 -8.37 8.65
CA LEU A 27 -9.26 -9.56 8.00
C LEU A 27 -7.72 -9.57 8.06
N ALA A 28 -7.13 -10.67 8.52
CA ALA A 28 -5.68 -10.87 8.63
C ALA A 28 -5.05 -11.14 7.24
N GLN A 29 -5.19 -10.20 6.30
CA GLN A 29 -4.67 -10.27 4.94
C GLN A 29 -3.55 -9.24 4.72
N GLU A 30 -2.51 -9.32 5.57
CA GLU A 30 -1.37 -8.40 5.57
C GLU A 30 -0.65 -8.39 4.21
N GLY A 31 -0.14 -7.21 3.81
CA GLY A 31 0.54 -7.04 2.54
C GLY A 31 -0.34 -7.30 1.32
N ARG A 32 -1.66 -7.07 1.41
CA ARG A 32 -2.65 -7.44 0.37
C ARG A 32 -2.68 -8.95 0.11
N GLY A 33 -2.60 -9.75 1.18
CA GLY A 33 -2.66 -11.20 1.11
C GLY A 33 -1.30 -11.90 0.91
N ILE A 34 -0.21 -11.18 0.68
CA ILE A 34 1.13 -11.78 0.51
C ILE A 34 1.83 -12.10 1.84
N GLY A 35 1.28 -11.66 2.97
CA GLY A 35 1.84 -11.83 4.30
C GLY A 35 2.94 -10.83 4.66
N LEU A 36 3.25 -10.75 5.96
CA LEU A 36 4.19 -9.77 6.50
C LEU A 36 5.61 -9.94 5.94
N LEU A 37 6.10 -11.17 5.82
CA LEU A 37 7.46 -11.43 5.35
C LEU A 37 7.68 -10.93 3.91
N ASN A 38 6.75 -11.22 3.01
CA ASN A 38 6.85 -10.75 1.62
C ASN A 38 6.61 -9.24 1.52
N LYS A 39 5.77 -8.66 2.39
CA LYS A 39 5.63 -7.21 2.50
C LYS A 39 6.97 -6.53 2.87
N LEU A 40 7.73 -7.09 3.80
CA LEU A 40 9.06 -6.56 4.15
C LEU A 40 10.06 -6.72 3.01
N ARG A 41 10.03 -7.84 2.29
CA ARG A 41 10.84 -8.02 1.07
C ARG A 41 10.47 -7.01 -0.03
N ALA A 42 9.17 -6.76 -0.24
CA ALA A 42 8.70 -5.75 -1.16
C ALA A 42 9.15 -4.35 -0.75
N TYR A 43 9.18 -4.03 0.55
CA TYR A 43 9.70 -2.75 1.04
C TYR A 43 11.18 -2.56 0.72
N LYS A 44 12.00 -3.61 0.82
CA LYS A 44 13.40 -3.56 0.42
C LYS A 44 13.54 -3.23 -1.07
N LEU A 45 12.75 -3.89 -1.92
CA LEU A 45 12.75 -3.61 -3.36
C LEU A 45 12.24 -2.19 -3.69
N GLN A 46 11.34 -1.64 -2.89
CA GLN A 46 10.89 -0.25 -3.03
C GLN A 46 11.99 0.75 -2.63
N GLU A 47 12.85 0.42 -1.67
CA GLU A 47 14.04 1.20 -1.32
C GLU A 47 15.08 1.20 -2.46
N GLU A 48 15.06 0.15 -3.29
CA GLU A 48 15.85 0.03 -4.53
C GLU A 48 15.19 0.74 -5.74
N GLY A 49 14.10 1.49 -5.55
CA GLY A 49 13.44 2.32 -6.56
C GLY A 49 12.26 1.67 -7.30
N LEU A 50 11.82 0.47 -6.89
CA LEU A 50 10.61 -0.14 -7.46
C LEU A 50 9.34 0.43 -6.83
N ASP A 51 8.26 0.52 -7.60
CA ASP A 51 6.95 0.80 -7.01
C ASP A 51 6.35 -0.44 -6.31
N THR A 52 5.24 -0.26 -5.60
CA THR A 52 4.59 -1.35 -4.84
C THR A 52 4.14 -2.52 -5.73
N VAL A 53 3.71 -2.26 -6.95
CA VAL A 53 3.23 -3.29 -7.90
C VAL A 53 4.42 -4.05 -8.46
N ASP A 54 5.42 -3.33 -8.96
CA ASP A 54 6.61 -3.92 -9.56
C ASP A 54 7.44 -4.71 -8.53
N ALA A 55 7.51 -4.25 -7.28
CA ALA A 55 8.13 -4.99 -6.18
C ALA A 55 7.44 -6.35 -5.93
N ASN A 56 6.10 -6.39 -5.96
CA ASN A 56 5.38 -7.66 -5.82
C ASN A 56 5.62 -8.58 -7.02
N LEU A 57 5.55 -8.05 -8.24
CA LEU A 57 5.80 -8.83 -9.46
C LEU A 57 7.21 -9.41 -9.50
N LYS A 58 8.21 -8.64 -9.06
CA LYS A 58 9.61 -9.11 -8.95
C LYS A 58 9.75 -10.26 -7.94
N LEU A 59 8.90 -10.31 -6.92
CA LEU A 59 8.83 -11.43 -5.97
C LEU A 59 8.02 -12.62 -6.50
N GLY A 60 7.49 -12.56 -7.73
CA GLY A 60 6.61 -13.59 -8.29
C GLY A 60 5.20 -13.58 -7.69
N LEU A 61 4.78 -12.47 -7.08
CA LEU A 61 3.51 -12.33 -6.40
C LEU A 61 2.61 -11.35 -7.16
N PRO A 62 1.29 -11.60 -7.22
CA PRO A 62 0.35 -10.65 -7.81
C PRO A 62 0.26 -9.38 -6.96
N ALA A 63 -0.22 -8.29 -7.59
CA ALA A 63 -0.36 -6.99 -6.95
C ALA A 63 -1.36 -6.98 -5.78
N ASP A 64 -2.39 -7.83 -5.83
CA ASP A 64 -3.42 -7.97 -4.81
C ASP A 64 -3.97 -9.40 -4.79
N LEU A 65 -3.78 -10.10 -3.66
CA LEU A 65 -4.25 -11.47 -3.40
C LEU A 65 -5.43 -11.52 -2.42
N ARG A 66 -5.99 -10.36 -2.03
CA ARG A 66 -7.05 -10.35 -1.03
C ARG A 66 -8.32 -10.98 -1.57
N ASP A 67 -8.92 -11.82 -0.73
CA ASP A 67 -10.26 -12.36 -0.92
C ASP A 67 -11.25 -11.60 -0.02
N TYR A 68 -12.26 -11.01 -0.61
CA TYR A 68 -13.33 -10.30 0.09
C TYR A 68 -14.57 -11.17 0.32
N GLY A 69 -14.66 -12.35 -0.32
CA GLY A 69 -15.80 -13.24 -0.24
C GLY A 69 -16.07 -13.74 1.18
N ILE A 70 -15.02 -14.13 1.92
CA ILE A 70 -15.17 -14.52 3.33
C ILE A 70 -15.73 -13.36 4.16
N GLY A 71 -15.27 -12.13 3.90
CA GLY A 71 -15.78 -10.94 4.56
C GLY A 71 -17.26 -10.70 4.27
N ALA A 72 -17.68 -10.86 3.02
CA ALA A 72 -19.08 -10.74 2.63
C ALA A 72 -19.96 -11.79 3.33
N GLN A 73 -19.53 -13.04 3.36
CA GLN A 73 -20.26 -14.14 4.02
C GLN A 73 -20.43 -13.87 5.53
N ILE A 74 -19.39 -13.39 6.22
CA ILE A 74 -19.49 -13.03 7.64
C ILE A 74 -20.52 -11.90 7.85
N LEU A 75 -20.54 -10.89 6.98
CA LEU A 75 -21.51 -9.80 7.10
C LEU A 75 -22.95 -10.27 6.86
N VAL A 76 -23.15 -11.17 5.92
CA VAL A 76 -24.47 -11.79 5.67
C VAL A 76 -24.90 -12.68 6.85
N ASP A 77 -23.98 -13.46 7.42
CA ASP A 77 -24.24 -14.29 8.61
C ASP A 77 -24.60 -13.45 9.84
N LEU A 78 -24.06 -12.23 9.95
CA LEU A 78 -24.48 -11.24 10.95
C LEU A 78 -25.83 -10.59 10.66
N GLY A 79 -26.55 -11.01 9.60
CA GLY A 79 -27.87 -10.54 9.24
C GLY A 79 -27.89 -9.25 8.41
N LEU A 80 -26.77 -8.82 7.85
CA LEU A 80 -26.75 -7.66 6.97
C LEU A 80 -27.11 -8.06 5.53
N SER A 81 -27.98 -7.27 4.91
CA SER A 81 -28.36 -7.39 3.49
C SER A 81 -27.93 -6.17 2.67
N SER A 82 -27.77 -5.03 3.34
CA SER A 82 -27.32 -3.78 2.73
C SER A 82 -26.36 -3.04 3.65
N ILE A 83 -25.35 -2.40 3.06
CA ILE A 83 -24.31 -1.67 3.79
C ILE A 83 -23.93 -0.36 3.09
N ARG A 84 -23.52 0.63 3.87
CA ARG A 84 -22.68 1.74 3.43
C ARG A 84 -21.23 1.36 3.70
N LEU A 85 -20.38 1.30 2.68
CA LEU A 85 -19.02 0.78 2.79
C LEU A 85 -17.99 1.92 2.89
N LEU A 86 -17.24 1.95 3.99
CA LEU A 86 -16.08 2.82 4.13
C LEU A 86 -14.92 2.30 3.27
N THR A 87 -14.70 2.89 2.10
CA THR A 87 -13.61 2.47 1.21
C THR A 87 -13.29 3.52 0.14
N ASN A 88 -12.02 3.57 -0.25
CA ASN A 88 -11.56 4.30 -1.44
C ASN A 88 -11.27 3.35 -2.62
N ASN A 89 -11.47 2.04 -2.44
CA ASN A 89 -11.20 1.03 -3.47
C ASN A 89 -12.51 0.49 -4.08
N PRO A 90 -12.86 0.89 -5.30
CA PRO A 90 -14.10 0.43 -5.95
C PRO A 90 -14.12 -1.08 -6.19
N LYS A 91 -12.97 -1.74 -6.32
CA LYS A 91 -12.90 -3.20 -6.49
C LYS A 91 -13.45 -3.98 -5.30
N LYS A 92 -13.51 -3.37 -4.10
CA LYS A 92 -14.14 -4.01 -2.93
C LYS A 92 -15.65 -4.17 -3.10
N ILE A 93 -16.32 -3.24 -3.76
CA ILE A 93 -17.78 -3.25 -3.98
C ILE A 93 -18.15 -4.48 -4.80
N VAL A 94 -17.50 -4.65 -5.96
CA VAL A 94 -17.75 -5.80 -6.87
C VAL A 94 -17.54 -7.13 -6.15
N GLY A 95 -16.56 -7.22 -5.27
CA GLY A 95 -16.27 -8.43 -4.50
C GLY A 95 -17.30 -8.78 -3.42
N LEU A 96 -18.18 -7.85 -3.04
CA LEU A 96 -19.20 -8.05 -2.00
C LEU A 96 -20.58 -8.38 -2.58
N GLU A 97 -20.95 -7.80 -3.72
CA GLU A 97 -22.28 -7.94 -4.31
C GLU A 97 -22.62 -9.39 -4.72
N GLY A 98 -21.62 -10.18 -5.12
CA GLY A 98 -21.79 -11.59 -5.50
C GLY A 98 -22.26 -12.52 -4.37
N TYR A 99 -22.30 -12.04 -3.12
CA TYR A 99 -22.68 -12.82 -1.94
C TYR A 99 -24.04 -12.42 -1.34
N GLY A 100 -24.86 -11.67 -2.08
CA GLY A 100 -26.17 -11.24 -1.60
C GLY A 100 -26.14 -10.00 -0.70
N LEU A 101 -25.00 -9.30 -0.63
CA LEU A 101 -24.82 -8.06 0.11
C LEU A 101 -24.90 -6.88 -0.87
N SER A 102 -25.82 -5.96 -0.65
CA SER A 102 -25.96 -4.73 -1.45
C SER A 102 -25.14 -3.59 -0.84
N VAL A 103 -24.29 -2.94 -1.66
CA VAL A 103 -23.58 -1.71 -1.25
C VAL A 103 -24.41 -0.50 -1.70
N THR A 104 -25.07 0.16 -0.75
CA THR A 104 -25.96 1.31 -1.03
C THR A 104 -25.20 2.62 -1.17
N ASP A 105 -24.04 2.72 -0.54
CA ASP A 105 -23.20 3.92 -0.62
C ASP A 105 -21.73 3.59 -0.38
N GLN A 106 -20.85 4.30 -1.07
CA GLN A 106 -19.40 4.27 -0.85
C GLN A 106 -18.98 5.54 -0.12
N ILE A 107 -18.52 5.38 1.11
CA ILE A 107 -18.08 6.49 1.95
C ILE A 107 -16.55 6.56 1.89
N PRO A 108 -15.98 7.68 1.43
CA PRO A 108 -14.53 7.85 1.40
C PRO A 108 -13.92 7.83 2.81
N ILE A 109 -12.75 7.18 2.93
CA ILE A 109 -11.95 7.17 4.13
C ILE A 109 -10.51 7.57 3.78
N GLU A 110 -10.30 8.87 3.68
CA GLU A 110 -9.05 9.46 3.21
C GLU A 110 -8.38 10.25 4.33
N HIS A 111 -7.05 10.13 4.41
CA HIS A 111 -6.22 10.92 5.31
C HIS A 111 -5.20 11.72 4.49
N PRO A 112 -4.83 12.93 4.95
CA PRO A 112 -3.80 13.73 4.29
C PRO A 112 -2.50 12.95 4.14
N PRO A 113 -1.85 13.00 2.97
CA PRO A 113 -0.58 12.33 2.77
C PRO A 113 0.52 12.94 3.65
N GLY A 114 1.17 12.11 4.44
CA GLY A 114 2.36 12.48 5.21
C GLY A 114 3.65 12.34 4.39
N ALA A 115 4.77 12.81 4.93
CA ALA A 115 6.07 12.77 4.26
C ALA A 115 6.51 11.34 3.86
N HIS A 116 6.13 10.33 4.64
CA HIS A 116 6.60 8.95 4.44
C HIS A 116 5.63 8.04 3.70
N ASN A 117 4.36 8.42 3.53
CA ASN A 117 3.34 7.57 2.88
C ASN A 117 2.89 8.10 1.51
N ARG A 118 3.34 9.29 1.09
CA ARG A 118 2.98 9.91 -0.19
C ARG A 118 3.25 9.00 -1.40
N PRO A 119 4.46 8.39 -1.57
CA PRO A 119 4.71 7.48 -2.68
C PRO A 119 3.77 6.27 -2.69
N TYR A 120 3.46 5.73 -1.51
CA TYR A 120 2.54 4.60 -1.36
C TYR A 120 1.09 4.97 -1.75
N LEU A 121 0.61 6.14 -1.33
CA LEU A 121 -0.73 6.63 -1.69
C LEU A 121 -0.83 6.96 -3.19
N ARG A 122 0.25 7.49 -3.78
CA ARG A 122 0.36 7.71 -5.23
C ARG A 122 0.22 6.39 -5.99
N ALA A 123 0.98 5.34 -5.62
CA ALA A 123 0.87 4.02 -6.24
C ALA A 123 -0.55 3.43 -6.10
N LYS A 124 -1.23 3.65 -4.97
CA LYS A 124 -2.65 3.27 -4.80
C LYS A 124 -3.54 3.96 -5.83
N LYS A 125 -3.37 5.27 -6.05
CA LYS A 125 -4.18 6.05 -6.97
C LYS A 125 -3.91 5.65 -8.42
N GLU A 126 -2.67 5.69 -8.85
CA GLU A 126 -2.26 5.55 -10.26
C GLU A 126 -2.27 4.10 -10.75
N ARG A 127 -1.79 3.15 -9.94
CA ARG A 127 -1.59 1.76 -10.35
C ARG A 127 -2.71 0.81 -9.91
N LEU A 128 -3.46 1.16 -8.86
CA LEU A 128 -4.46 0.27 -8.25
C LEU A 128 -5.89 0.80 -8.37
N GLY A 129 -6.07 2.00 -8.94
CA GLY A 129 -7.39 2.58 -9.21
C GLY A 129 -8.16 3.02 -7.96
N HIS A 130 -7.45 3.37 -6.88
CA HIS A 130 -8.09 3.96 -5.70
C HIS A 130 -8.58 5.38 -5.99
N LEU A 131 -9.79 5.71 -5.53
CA LEU A 131 -10.34 7.05 -5.59
C LEU A 131 -9.77 7.86 -4.42
N LEU A 132 -8.75 8.67 -4.68
CA LEU A 132 -8.11 9.55 -3.71
C LEU A 132 -8.13 10.98 -4.25
N HIS A 133 -8.70 11.90 -3.46
CA HIS A 133 -8.99 13.28 -3.88
C HIS A 133 -8.01 14.32 -3.32
N HIS A 134 -7.10 13.92 -2.40
CA HIS A 134 -6.14 14.87 -1.82
C HIS A 134 -5.27 15.54 -2.88
N GLN A 135 -5.26 16.88 -2.87
CA GLN A 135 -4.45 17.71 -3.79
C GLN A 135 -2.95 17.44 -3.66
N GLY A 136 -2.45 17.06 -2.48
CA GLY A 136 -1.05 16.67 -2.25
C GLY A 136 -0.61 15.37 -2.92
N LEU A 137 -1.49 14.71 -3.70
CA LEU A 137 -1.18 13.57 -4.57
C LEU A 137 -1.19 13.97 -6.05
N ALA A 138 -1.51 15.22 -6.38
CA ALA A 138 -1.33 15.75 -7.73
C ALA A 138 0.17 15.75 -8.08
N LEU A 139 0.46 15.47 -9.34
CA LEU A 139 1.81 15.46 -9.89
C LEU A 139 2.38 16.88 -9.87
N ASP A 140 3.16 17.22 -8.89
CA ASP A 140 4.15 18.28 -9.05
C ASP A 140 5.30 17.68 -9.88
N GLU A 141 5.28 17.92 -11.19
CA GLU A 141 6.29 17.40 -12.14
C GLU A 141 7.72 17.80 -11.73
N GLU A 142 7.87 18.93 -11.07
CA GLU A 142 9.15 19.40 -10.51
C GLU A 142 9.66 18.49 -9.39
N MET A 143 8.82 18.05 -8.45
CA MET A 143 9.24 17.15 -7.35
C MET A 143 9.59 15.74 -7.84
N ILE A 144 8.93 15.25 -8.90
CA ILE A 144 9.29 13.95 -9.50
C ILE A 144 10.67 14.02 -10.13
N HIS A 145 11.00 15.16 -10.72
CA HIS A 145 12.31 15.37 -11.34
C HIS A 145 13.41 15.41 -10.27
N GLU A 146 13.18 16.09 -9.15
CA GLU A 146 14.13 16.16 -8.02
C GLU A 146 14.32 14.81 -7.31
N GLU A 147 13.24 14.05 -7.04
CA GLU A 147 13.35 12.70 -6.47
C GLU A 147 14.13 11.75 -7.38
N ARG A 148 13.83 11.76 -8.69
CA ARG A 148 14.57 10.93 -9.68
C ARG A 148 16.03 11.34 -9.84
N MET A 149 16.34 12.61 -9.73
CA MET A 149 17.72 13.11 -9.78
C MET A 149 18.47 12.78 -8.49
N GLY A 150 17.80 12.87 -7.33
CA GLY A 150 18.37 12.48 -6.03
C GLY A 150 18.70 10.98 -5.97
N ASP A 151 17.79 10.12 -6.44
CA ASP A 151 17.99 8.66 -6.48
C ASP A 151 19.08 8.25 -7.47
N ARG A 152 19.16 8.92 -8.64
CA ARG A 152 20.27 8.71 -9.61
C ARG A 152 21.61 9.16 -9.05
N ALA A 153 21.66 10.26 -8.33
CA ALA A 153 22.88 10.74 -7.70
C ALA A 153 23.38 9.81 -6.58
N ARG A 154 22.44 9.25 -5.78
CA ARG A 154 22.75 8.23 -4.77
C ARG A 154 23.26 6.94 -5.39
N ALA A 155 22.57 6.42 -6.39
CA ALA A 155 22.98 5.20 -7.10
C ALA A 155 24.35 5.36 -7.79
N ALA A 156 24.65 6.54 -8.33
CA ALA A 156 25.95 6.85 -8.91
C ALA A 156 27.05 6.93 -7.84
N ALA A 157 26.79 7.53 -6.68
CA ALA A 157 27.73 7.61 -5.58
C ALA A 157 28.02 6.23 -4.95
N GLU A 158 27.02 5.35 -4.85
CA GLU A 158 27.20 3.98 -4.37
C GLU A 158 28.01 3.13 -5.37
N ALA A 159 27.75 3.28 -6.67
CA ALA A 159 28.50 2.59 -7.71
C ALA A 159 29.97 3.06 -7.77
N GLU A 160 30.23 4.34 -7.50
CA GLU A 160 31.57 4.90 -7.44
C GLU A 160 32.31 4.44 -6.17
N ALA A 161 31.65 4.34 -5.03
CA ALA A 161 32.20 3.78 -3.80
C ALA A 161 32.59 2.30 -3.92
N ASP A 162 31.80 1.49 -4.61
CA ASP A 162 32.11 0.08 -4.90
C ASP A 162 33.32 -0.07 -5.87
N LEU A 163 33.46 0.84 -6.80
CA LEU A 163 34.61 0.85 -7.74
C LEU A 163 35.95 1.21 -7.06
N TYR A 164 35.93 2.10 -6.08
CA TYR A 164 37.12 2.54 -5.35
C TYR A 164 37.37 1.80 -4.03
N GLY A 165 36.41 0.98 -3.56
CA GLY A 165 36.50 0.20 -2.32
C GLY A 165 37.34 -1.06 -2.42
N GLN A 166 37.79 -1.51 -3.60
CA GLN A 166 38.71 -2.63 -3.76
C GLN A 166 40.15 -2.16 -3.74
N GLY A 167 40.63 -1.77 -2.57
CA GLY A 167 42.06 -1.60 -2.32
C GLY A 167 42.80 -2.93 -2.50
N PRO A 168 44.08 -2.90 -2.93
CA PRO A 168 44.84 -4.12 -3.24
C PRO A 168 44.96 -5.02 -2.02
N ALA A 169 44.64 -6.31 -2.20
CA ALA A 169 44.74 -7.34 -1.16
C ALA A 169 46.15 -7.33 -0.53
N PRO A 170 46.28 -7.47 0.83
CA PRO A 170 47.57 -7.51 1.48
C PRO A 170 48.36 -8.70 1.00
N ARG A 171 49.60 -8.44 0.48
CA ARG A 171 50.55 -9.47 0.11
C ARG A 171 50.81 -10.35 1.32
N ARG A 172 50.52 -11.62 1.24
CA ARG A 172 50.97 -12.61 2.22
C ARG A 172 52.49 -12.64 2.15
N SER A 173 53.17 -12.14 3.18
CA SER A 173 54.58 -12.40 3.45
C SER A 173 54.69 -13.87 3.82
N GLY A 174 55.37 -14.64 2.96
CA GLY A 174 55.80 -15.97 3.30
C GLY A 174 57.00 -15.89 4.25
N GLU A 175 56.97 -16.72 5.26
CA GLU A 175 58.03 -17.54 5.78
C GLU A 175 57.41 -18.63 6.66
#